data_e7c3c2aac6e5583191ca7f4c5d2c5f3c
#
_entry.id   e7c3c2aac6e5583191ca7f4c5d2c5f3c
#
_cell.length_a   1.000
_cell.length_b   1.000
_cell.length_c   1.000
_cell.angle_alpha   90.00
_cell.angle_beta   90.00
_cell.angle_gamma   90.00
#
_symmetry.space_group_name_H-M   'P 1'
#
loop_
_entity.id
_entity.type
_entity.pdbx_description
1 polymer ?
#
loop_
_entity_poly.entity_id
_entity_poly.type
_entity_poly.pdbx_seq_one_letter_code
_entity_poly.pdbx_strand_id
1 'polypeptide(L)'
;MNFIKTFLAAILAFVVGSVLVVFLWIFILLGIAGSMEKSVAVHPESILKLDFSEVLTDAPSSDPFAGFDFATLQSTRMLPLMKALRALEAAKDDPRIKGIYLRMNGNGGVAGSALLEELREAIVDFKQSGKFVVAYNETYSQGQYYLASAADKIYMQPEGGMDWSGLSFNLAFYKGLLDKLDVKAEVFRPTACKYKSAVEPYIPVSYTHLR
;
A
#
# COMPACT_ATOMS: atom_id res chain seq x y z
N MET A 1 36.90 -49.88 16.08
CA MET A 1 36.33 -49.22 14.88
C MET A 1 35.17 -48.27 15.19
N ASN A 2 34.52 -48.41 16.33
CA ASN A 2 33.38 -47.55 16.71
C ASN A 2 33.79 -46.19 17.32
N PHE A 3 34.91 -46.12 18.07
CA PHE A 3 35.37 -44.88 18.71
C PHE A 3 35.64 -43.76 17.70
N ILE A 4 36.36 -44.06 16.62
CA ILE A 4 36.67 -43.04 15.58
C ILE A 4 35.39 -42.54 14.89
N LYS A 5 34.42 -43.41 14.63
CA LYS A 5 33.11 -42.99 14.04
C LYS A 5 32.33 -42.10 14.99
N THR A 6 32.29 -42.42 16.26
CA THR A 6 31.62 -41.63 17.28
C THR A 6 32.30 -40.25 17.47
N PHE A 7 33.63 -40.24 17.47
CA PHE A 7 34.43 -39.04 17.58
C PHE A 7 34.23 -38.11 16.38
N LEU A 8 34.28 -38.65 15.16
CA LEU A 8 33.98 -37.90 13.92
C LEU A 8 32.55 -37.37 13.89
N ALA A 9 31.57 -38.17 14.33
CA ALA A 9 30.18 -37.73 14.42
C ALA A 9 29.99 -36.59 15.43
N ALA A 10 30.70 -36.65 16.58
CA ALA A 10 30.66 -35.59 17.58
C ALA A 10 31.27 -34.26 17.05
N ILE A 11 32.40 -34.33 16.33
CA ILE A 11 32.98 -33.14 15.68
C ILE A 11 32.03 -32.55 14.64
N LEU A 12 31.44 -33.40 13.79
CA LEU A 12 30.50 -32.96 12.78
C LEU A 12 29.27 -32.29 13.42
N ALA A 13 28.73 -32.89 14.47
CA ALA A 13 27.58 -32.30 15.19
C ALA A 13 27.94 -30.95 15.84
N PHE A 14 29.16 -30.81 16.40
CA PHE A 14 29.65 -29.56 16.95
C PHE A 14 29.80 -28.47 15.88
N VAL A 15 30.39 -28.81 14.73
CA VAL A 15 30.55 -27.87 13.60
C VAL A 15 29.20 -27.44 13.07
N VAL A 16 28.28 -28.37 12.83
CA VAL A 16 26.93 -28.04 12.35
C VAL A 16 26.19 -27.19 13.40
N GLY A 17 26.27 -27.55 14.67
CA GLY A 17 25.66 -26.79 15.76
C GLY A 17 26.21 -25.36 15.87
N SER A 18 27.54 -25.18 15.75
CA SER A 18 28.14 -23.82 15.78
C SER A 18 27.73 -22.97 14.59
N VAL A 19 27.62 -23.53 13.41
CA VAL A 19 27.15 -22.85 12.21
C VAL A 19 25.68 -22.38 12.41
N LEU A 20 24.82 -23.26 12.92
CA LEU A 20 23.41 -22.90 13.20
C LEU A 20 23.29 -21.76 14.22
N VAL A 21 24.09 -21.78 15.28
CA VAL A 21 24.14 -20.73 16.29
C VAL A 21 24.58 -19.39 15.67
N VAL A 22 25.61 -19.42 14.82
CA VAL A 22 26.06 -18.19 14.11
C VAL A 22 24.94 -17.65 13.21
N PHE A 23 24.28 -18.51 12.43
CA PHE A 23 23.13 -18.09 11.62
C PHE A 23 22.00 -17.51 12.47
N LEU A 24 21.68 -18.10 13.60
CA LEU A 24 20.66 -17.58 14.52
C LEU A 24 21.04 -16.17 15.03
N TRP A 25 22.30 -15.96 15.42
CA TRP A 25 22.80 -14.66 15.82
C TRP A 25 22.74 -13.63 14.72
N ILE A 26 23.11 -13.99 13.49
CA ILE A 26 22.99 -13.10 12.32
C ILE A 26 21.53 -12.72 12.11
N PHE A 27 20.61 -13.67 12.21
CA PHE A 27 19.17 -13.43 12.04
C PHE A 27 18.60 -12.48 13.11
N ILE A 28 19.03 -12.65 14.36
CA ILE A 28 18.65 -11.77 15.48
C ILE A 28 19.21 -10.37 15.25
N LEU A 29 20.48 -10.22 14.87
CA LEU A 29 21.11 -8.93 14.60
C LEU A 29 20.46 -8.21 13.42
N LEU A 30 20.14 -8.92 12.35
CA LEU A 30 19.41 -8.35 11.20
C LEU A 30 17.98 -7.92 11.58
N GLY A 31 17.29 -8.69 12.42
CA GLY A 31 15.98 -8.33 12.95
C GLY A 31 16.01 -7.07 13.81
N ILE A 32 17.01 -6.94 14.69
CA ILE A 32 17.20 -5.75 15.53
C ILE A 32 17.59 -4.54 14.66
N ALA A 33 18.49 -4.71 13.70
CA ALA A 33 18.91 -3.64 12.80
C ALA A 33 17.76 -3.13 11.91
N GLY A 34 16.85 -4.02 11.48
CA GLY A 34 15.66 -3.68 10.72
C GLY A 34 14.58 -2.95 11.53
N SER A 35 14.56 -3.14 12.87
CA SER A 35 13.58 -2.51 13.75
C SER A 35 14.03 -1.15 14.32
N MET A 36 15.30 -0.75 14.10
CA MET A 36 15.75 0.59 14.49
C MET A 36 15.21 1.63 13.50
N GLU A 37 14.08 2.23 13.82
CA GLU A 37 13.58 3.42 13.13
C GLU A 37 14.65 4.52 13.25
N LYS A 38 15.23 4.92 12.11
CA LYS A 38 16.14 6.07 12.08
C LYS A 38 15.32 7.31 12.39
N SER A 39 15.52 7.90 13.56
CA SER A 39 14.97 9.22 13.84
C SER A 39 15.63 10.22 12.86
N VAL A 40 14.83 10.76 11.98
CA VAL A 40 15.30 11.82 11.05
C VAL A 40 15.32 13.13 11.82
N ALA A 41 16.50 13.75 11.93
CA ALA A 41 16.60 15.08 12.51
C ALA A 41 15.96 16.10 11.56
N VAL A 42 14.92 16.78 12.03
CA VAL A 42 14.27 17.85 11.28
C VAL A 42 15.08 19.13 11.42
N HIS A 43 15.66 19.61 10.32
CA HIS A 43 16.38 20.88 10.29
C HIS A 43 15.41 22.06 10.05
N PRO A 44 15.82 23.31 10.41
CA PRO A 44 15.07 24.49 10.02
C PRO A 44 14.90 24.55 8.49
N GLU A 45 13.73 25.01 8.03
CA GLU A 45 13.37 25.16 6.62
C GLU A 45 13.29 23.83 5.84
N SER A 46 13.00 22.74 6.52
CA SER A 46 12.77 21.45 5.91
C SER A 46 11.44 21.40 5.14
N ILE A 47 11.40 20.51 4.14
CA ILE A 47 10.19 20.17 3.38
C ILE A 47 9.84 18.71 3.70
N LEU A 48 8.60 18.45 4.05
CA LEU A 48 8.09 17.08 4.21
C LEU A 48 7.90 16.46 2.82
N LYS A 49 8.68 15.45 2.51
CA LYS A 49 8.49 14.66 1.29
C LYS A 49 7.54 13.50 1.57
N LEU A 50 6.39 13.51 0.91
CA LEU A 50 5.50 12.36 0.83
C LEU A 50 5.77 11.61 -0.47
N ASP A 51 6.36 10.43 -0.35
CA ASP A 51 6.73 9.61 -1.49
C ASP A 51 5.77 8.41 -1.59
N PHE A 52 4.89 8.45 -2.57
CA PHE A 52 3.92 7.39 -2.86
C PHE A 52 4.45 6.33 -3.83
N SER A 53 5.76 6.15 -3.91
CA SER A 53 6.35 4.93 -4.47
C SER A 53 6.01 3.70 -3.61
N GLU A 54 5.62 3.93 -2.37
CA GLU A 54 5.11 2.93 -1.43
C GLU A 54 3.60 2.72 -1.63
N VAL A 55 3.13 1.50 -1.37
CA VAL A 55 1.70 1.19 -1.43
C VAL A 55 1.01 1.77 -0.20
N LEU A 56 0.05 2.67 -0.41
CA LEU A 56 -0.78 3.19 0.68
C LEU A 56 -1.71 2.09 1.19
N THR A 57 -1.67 1.82 2.48
CA THR A 57 -2.50 0.81 3.15
C THR A 57 -3.29 1.44 4.29
N ASP A 58 -4.47 0.88 4.59
CA ASP A 58 -5.28 1.33 5.71
C ASP A 58 -4.56 1.12 7.06
N ALA A 59 -4.11 -0.10 7.30
CA ALA A 59 -3.45 -0.48 8.55
C ALA A 59 -2.04 -1.05 8.32
N PRO A 60 -1.15 -0.91 9.32
CA PRO A 60 0.12 -1.60 9.27
C PRO A 60 -0.09 -3.11 9.29
N SER A 61 0.61 -3.83 8.44
CA SER A 61 0.59 -5.29 8.48
C SER A 61 1.33 -5.80 9.72
N SER A 62 0.73 -6.75 10.42
CA SER A 62 1.40 -7.50 11.49
C SER A 62 2.30 -8.63 10.96
N ASP A 63 2.23 -8.91 9.66
CA ASP A 63 3.08 -9.90 9.01
C ASP A 63 4.47 -9.31 8.73
N PRO A 64 5.55 -9.90 9.28
CA PRO A 64 6.92 -9.44 9.04
C PRO A 64 7.35 -9.53 7.56
N PHE A 65 6.66 -10.36 6.78
CA PHE A 65 6.93 -10.56 5.35
C PHE A 65 5.92 -9.83 4.45
N ALA A 66 5.06 -9.00 5.02
CA ALA A 66 4.12 -8.21 4.25
C ALA A 66 4.85 -7.32 3.22
N GLY A 67 4.46 -7.46 1.96
CA GLY A 67 5.11 -6.75 0.86
C GLY A 67 6.40 -7.40 0.34
N PHE A 68 6.86 -8.53 0.92
CA PHE A 68 8.00 -9.26 0.40
C PHE A 68 7.56 -10.30 -0.64
N ASP A 69 8.02 -10.11 -1.87
CA ASP A 69 7.82 -11.08 -2.95
C ASP A 69 8.99 -12.08 -2.98
N PHE A 70 8.72 -13.31 -2.59
CA PHE A 70 9.71 -14.39 -2.56
C PHE A 70 10.18 -14.84 -3.96
N ALA A 71 9.40 -14.55 -5.02
CA ALA A 71 9.77 -14.91 -6.38
C ALA A 71 10.80 -13.93 -6.96
N THR A 72 10.65 -12.64 -6.66
CA THR A 72 11.53 -11.57 -7.16
C THR A 72 12.56 -11.12 -6.13
N LEU A 73 12.45 -11.59 -4.88
CA LEU A 73 13.25 -11.15 -3.72
C LEU A 73 13.19 -9.62 -3.49
N GLN A 74 12.09 -9.00 -3.90
CA GLN A 74 11.86 -7.57 -3.74
C GLN A 74 10.89 -7.31 -2.60
N SER A 75 11.16 -6.24 -1.86
CA SER A 75 10.26 -5.76 -0.82
C SER A 75 9.56 -4.49 -1.28
N THR A 76 8.25 -4.55 -1.36
CA THR A 76 7.42 -3.37 -1.59
C THR A 76 7.16 -2.71 -0.24
N ARG A 77 7.61 -1.48 -0.10
CA ARG A 77 7.34 -0.71 1.12
C ARG A 77 5.87 -0.32 1.17
N MET A 78 5.30 -0.45 2.35
CA MET A 78 3.93 -0.06 2.63
C MET A 78 3.92 1.18 3.52
N LEU A 79 3.09 2.16 3.14
CA LEU A 79 2.87 3.36 3.92
C LEU A 79 1.47 3.27 4.57
N PRO A 80 1.37 2.99 5.88
CA PRO A 80 0.08 3.02 6.56
C PRO A 80 -0.50 4.44 6.54
N LEU A 81 -1.78 4.58 6.18
CA LEU A 81 -2.48 5.86 6.11
C LEU A 81 -2.33 6.65 7.41
N MET A 82 -2.58 6.02 8.55
CA MET A 82 -2.44 6.66 9.85
C MET A 82 -1.05 7.23 10.11
N LYS A 83 0.01 6.63 9.55
CA LYS A 83 1.38 7.17 9.67
C LYS A 83 1.52 8.43 8.82
N ALA A 84 0.96 8.45 7.62
CA ALA A 84 0.95 9.62 6.76
C ALA A 84 0.14 10.78 7.38
N LEU A 85 -1.04 10.50 7.92
CA LEU A 85 -1.91 11.50 8.56
C LEU A 85 -1.23 12.13 9.78
N ARG A 86 -0.65 11.33 10.67
CA ARG A 86 0.11 11.83 11.83
C ARG A 86 1.31 12.66 11.42
N ALA A 87 2.01 12.27 10.35
CA ALA A 87 3.14 13.05 9.84
C ALA A 87 2.69 14.42 9.29
N LEU A 88 1.53 14.47 8.62
CA LEU A 88 0.93 15.72 8.14
C LEU A 88 0.51 16.63 9.31
N GLU A 89 -0.16 16.08 10.31
CA GLU A 89 -0.57 16.81 11.52
C GLU A 89 0.64 17.38 12.27
N ALA A 90 1.66 16.55 12.52
CA ALA A 90 2.89 17.01 13.15
C ALA A 90 3.63 18.08 12.31
N ALA A 91 3.63 17.93 10.98
CA ALA A 91 4.24 18.91 10.09
C ALA A 91 3.48 20.23 10.02
N LYS A 92 2.16 20.22 10.24
CA LYS A 92 1.30 21.39 10.28
C LYS A 92 1.76 22.35 11.40
N ASP A 93 2.07 21.79 12.56
CA ASP A 93 2.42 22.57 13.77
C ASP A 93 3.93 22.83 13.90
N ASP A 94 4.79 22.11 13.20
CA ASP A 94 6.25 22.27 13.30
C ASP A 94 6.75 23.49 12.48
N PRO A 95 7.27 24.55 13.15
CA PRO A 95 7.74 25.75 12.45
C PRO A 95 8.97 25.53 11.56
N ARG A 96 9.67 24.41 11.76
CA ARG A 96 10.85 24.04 10.94
C ARG A 96 10.42 23.52 9.57
N ILE A 97 9.19 23.06 9.40
CA ILE A 97 8.65 22.56 8.13
C ILE A 97 7.96 23.71 7.40
N LYS A 98 8.41 23.99 6.19
CA LYS A 98 7.89 25.08 5.34
C LYS A 98 6.81 24.65 4.38
N GLY A 99 6.77 23.38 4.01
CA GLY A 99 5.81 22.87 3.05
C GLY A 99 5.91 21.38 2.83
N ILE A 100 5.09 20.89 1.88
CA ILE A 100 5.04 19.49 1.47
C ILE A 100 5.46 19.38 0.00
N TYR A 101 6.24 18.34 -0.28
CA TYR A 101 6.52 17.89 -1.63
C TYR A 101 5.87 16.50 -1.84
N LEU A 102 4.85 16.46 -2.69
CA LEU A 102 4.17 15.23 -3.09
C LEU A 102 4.88 14.64 -4.29
N ARG A 103 5.43 13.45 -4.15
CA ARG A 103 6.02 12.66 -5.22
C ARG A 103 5.28 11.34 -5.33
N MET A 104 4.76 11.03 -6.52
CA MET A 104 3.92 9.86 -6.74
C MET A 104 4.53 8.90 -7.77
N ASN A 105 5.85 8.97 -7.97
CA ASN A 105 6.56 8.08 -8.88
C ASN A 105 6.52 6.66 -8.36
N GLY A 106 6.00 5.75 -9.15
CA GLY A 106 6.02 4.32 -8.88
C GLY A 106 4.70 3.65 -9.23
N ASN A 107 4.77 2.35 -9.36
CA ASN A 107 3.60 1.47 -9.49
C ASN A 107 2.88 1.28 -8.14
N GLY A 108 3.15 2.15 -7.17
CA GLY A 108 2.45 2.15 -5.90
C GLY A 108 0.95 2.26 -6.17
N GLY A 109 0.27 1.13 -6.12
CA GLY A 109 -1.18 1.09 -6.28
C GLY A 109 -1.78 1.93 -5.17
N VAL A 110 -2.49 2.96 -5.52
CA VAL A 110 -3.25 3.69 -4.53
C VAL A 110 -4.43 2.81 -4.14
N ALA A 111 -4.33 2.21 -2.99
CA ALA A 111 -5.35 1.33 -2.48
C ALA A 111 -6.59 2.13 -2.09
N GLY A 112 -7.64 2.02 -2.91
CA GLY A 112 -8.98 2.49 -2.59
C GLY A 112 -9.20 4.02 -2.63
N SER A 113 -10.32 4.43 -3.20
CA SER A 113 -10.71 5.85 -3.30
C SER A 113 -10.92 6.52 -1.95
N ALA A 114 -11.37 5.78 -0.93
CA ALA A 114 -11.59 6.31 0.42
C ALA A 114 -10.29 6.75 1.10
N LEU A 115 -9.21 5.95 0.97
CA LEU A 115 -7.90 6.32 1.53
C LEU A 115 -7.32 7.57 0.85
N LEU A 116 -7.55 7.71 -0.47
CA LEU A 116 -7.16 8.90 -1.22
C LEU A 116 -7.91 10.14 -0.76
N GLU A 117 -9.20 10.01 -0.53
CA GLU A 117 -10.04 11.12 -0.07
C GLU A 117 -9.58 11.61 1.30
N GLU A 118 -9.40 10.72 2.25
CA GLU A 118 -8.94 11.05 3.60
C GLU A 118 -7.55 11.70 3.59
N LEU A 119 -6.62 11.17 2.80
CA LEU A 119 -5.29 11.76 2.66
C LEU A 119 -5.35 13.14 1.97
N ARG A 120 -6.22 13.29 0.97
CA ARG A 120 -6.43 14.57 0.29
C ARG A 120 -6.99 15.63 1.23
N GLU A 121 -7.96 15.27 2.07
CA GLU A 121 -8.51 16.16 3.09
C GLU A 121 -7.44 16.60 4.10
N ALA A 122 -6.59 15.69 4.55
CA ALA A 122 -5.47 16.01 5.43
C ALA A 122 -4.45 16.98 4.79
N ILE A 123 -4.20 16.86 3.48
CA ILE A 123 -3.34 17.80 2.75
C ILE A 123 -4.02 19.18 2.64
N VAL A 124 -5.32 19.23 2.38
CA VAL A 124 -6.07 20.48 2.35
C VAL A 124 -6.08 21.16 3.73
N ASP A 125 -6.24 20.38 4.80
CA ASP A 125 -6.15 20.90 6.16
C ASP A 125 -4.74 21.41 6.50
N PHE A 126 -3.69 20.71 6.07
CA PHE A 126 -2.32 21.18 6.21
C PHE A 126 -2.12 22.57 5.55
N LYS A 127 -2.69 22.82 4.38
CA LYS A 127 -2.61 24.12 3.69
C LYS A 127 -3.18 25.27 4.50
N GLN A 128 -4.13 25.01 5.40
CA GLN A 128 -4.69 26.06 6.27
C GLN A 128 -3.64 26.67 7.23
N SER A 129 -2.51 25.96 7.44
CA SER A 129 -1.36 26.50 8.18
C SER A 129 -0.57 27.59 7.42
N GLY A 130 -0.92 27.88 6.16
CA GLY A 130 -0.21 28.83 5.31
C GLY A 130 1.08 28.27 4.67
N LYS A 131 1.37 26.99 4.85
CA LYS A 131 2.53 26.30 4.26
C LYS A 131 2.19 25.82 2.87
N PHE A 132 3.17 25.80 1.96
CA PHE A 132 2.95 25.42 0.57
C PHE A 132 2.89 23.91 0.37
N VAL A 133 2.18 23.49 -0.67
CA VAL A 133 2.14 22.10 -1.14
C VAL A 133 2.43 22.08 -2.63
N VAL A 134 3.44 21.32 -3.03
CA VAL A 134 3.83 21.15 -4.43
C VAL A 134 3.82 19.67 -4.79
N ALA A 135 3.21 19.35 -5.91
CA ALA A 135 3.18 18.01 -6.47
C ALA A 135 4.02 17.93 -7.75
N TYR A 136 4.81 16.88 -7.87
CA TYR A 136 5.53 16.55 -9.10
C TYR A 136 5.45 15.07 -9.38
N ASN A 137 5.19 14.72 -10.62
CA ASN A 137 5.26 13.35 -11.10
C ASN A 137 5.71 13.30 -12.58
N GLU A 138 6.23 12.16 -13.00
CA GLU A 138 6.57 11.91 -14.40
C GLU A 138 5.32 11.57 -15.21
N THR A 139 4.43 10.75 -14.60
CA THR A 139 3.12 10.37 -15.16
C THR A 139 2.08 10.45 -14.06
N TYR A 140 0.86 10.81 -14.40
CA TYR A 140 -0.25 10.84 -13.46
C TYR A 140 -1.32 9.83 -13.84
N SER A 141 -1.62 8.89 -12.96
CA SER A 141 -2.89 8.18 -12.99
C SER A 141 -4.01 9.07 -12.44
N GLN A 142 -5.26 8.72 -12.71
CA GLN A 142 -6.42 9.48 -12.23
C GLN A 142 -6.43 9.67 -10.70
N GLY A 143 -6.10 8.61 -9.93
CA GLY A 143 -6.02 8.70 -8.47
C GLY A 143 -4.85 9.56 -7.98
N GLN A 144 -3.70 9.49 -8.64
CA GLN A 144 -2.56 10.35 -8.33
C GLN A 144 -2.86 11.82 -8.62
N TYR A 145 -3.52 12.11 -9.74
CA TYR A 145 -3.94 13.47 -10.05
C TYR A 145 -5.01 14.00 -9.08
N TYR A 146 -5.95 13.14 -8.66
CA TYR A 146 -6.93 13.51 -7.63
C TYR A 146 -6.25 13.96 -6.33
N LEU A 147 -5.20 13.25 -5.88
CA LEU A 147 -4.44 13.66 -4.72
C LEU A 147 -3.61 14.92 -4.99
N ALA A 148 -2.95 15.00 -6.15
CA ALA A 148 -2.16 16.18 -6.55
C ALA A 148 -3.02 17.45 -6.66
N SER A 149 -4.33 17.32 -6.95
CA SER A 149 -5.25 18.46 -7.05
C SER A 149 -5.43 19.22 -5.72
N ALA A 150 -5.00 18.65 -4.58
CA ALA A 150 -4.93 19.37 -3.31
C ALA A 150 -3.72 20.31 -3.21
N ALA A 151 -2.70 20.16 -4.07
CA ALA A 151 -1.50 21.00 -4.07
C ALA A 151 -1.76 22.42 -4.60
N ASP A 152 -0.88 23.35 -4.23
CA ASP A 152 -0.91 24.72 -4.77
C ASP A 152 -0.39 24.78 -6.20
N LYS A 153 0.60 23.90 -6.51
CA LYS A 153 1.17 23.77 -7.86
C LYS A 153 1.39 22.31 -8.19
N ILE A 154 1.01 21.96 -9.41
CA ILE A 154 1.20 20.61 -9.96
C ILE A 154 2.18 20.72 -11.12
N TYR A 155 3.22 19.94 -11.06
CA TYR A 155 4.21 19.83 -12.14
C TYR A 155 4.20 18.40 -12.69
N MET A 156 4.37 18.31 -14.00
CA MET A 156 4.53 17.05 -14.72
C MET A 156 5.70 17.14 -15.68
N GLN A 157 6.39 16.00 -15.90
CA GLN A 157 7.40 15.90 -16.93
C GLN A 157 6.78 16.20 -18.31
N PRO A 158 7.39 17.06 -19.15
CA PRO A 158 6.83 17.40 -20.47
C PRO A 158 6.56 16.19 -21.36
N GLU A 159 7.42 15.17 -21.31
CA GLU A 159 7.26 13.91 -22.06
C GLU A 159 6.42 12.88 -21.31
N GLY A 160 5.87 13.26 -20.16
CA GLY A 160 5.03 12.41 -19.31
C GLY A 160 3.62 12.25 -19.86
N GLY A 161 2.90 11.28 -19.30
CA GLY A 161 1.51 10.98 -19.66
C GLY A 161 0.55 11.20 -18.49
N MET A 162 -0.70 11.51 -18.82
CA MET A 162 -1.79 11.54 -17.86
C MET A 162 -2.89 10.57 -18.31
N ASP A 163 -3.27 9.67 -17.41
CA ASP A 163 -4.45 8.83 -17.63
C ASP A 163 -5.67 9.49 -17.01
N TRP A 164 -6.63 9.87 -17.86
CA TRP A 164 -7.89 10.52 -17.49
C TRP A 164 -9.07 9.76 -18.11
N SER A 165 -9.12 8.45 -17.87
CA SER A 165 -10.06 7.53 -18.51
C SER A 165 -11.45 7.48 -17.85
N GLY A 166 -11.60 8.04 -16.65
CA GLY A 166 -12.82 7.96 -15.87
C GLY A 166 -12.94 6.63 -15.10
N LEU A 167 -14.14 6.34 -14.61
CA LEU A 167 -14.45 5.13 -13.86
C LEU A 167 -15.33 4.22 -14.72
N SER A 168 -14.92 2.97 -14.88
CA SER A 168 -15.73 1.93 -15.47
C SER A 168 -15.82 0.73 -14.55
N PHE A 169 -16.98 0.09 -14.55
CA PHE A 169 -17.20 -1.12 -13.78
C PHE A 169 -17.83 -2.20 -14.68
N ASN A 170 -17.12 -3.29 -14.88
CA ASN A 170 -17.58 -4.42 -15.68
C ASN A 170 -18.17 -5.50 -14.78
N LEU A 171 -19.47 -5.74 -14.90
CA LEU A 171 -20.17 -6.82 -14.21
C LEU A 171 -20.32 -8.01 -15.15
N ALA A 172 -19.80 -9.16 -14.74
CA ALA A 172 -20.02 -10.41 -15.44
C ALA A 172 -21.19 -11.16 -14.78
N PHE A 173 -22.17 -11.55 -15.60
CA PHE A 173 -23.31 -12.33 -15.16
C PHE A 173 -23.26 -13.74 -15.76
N TYR A 174 -23.27 -14.76 -14.91
CA TYR A 174 -23.08 -16.16 -15.28
C TYR A 174 -24.38 -16.96 -15.32
N LYS A 175 -25.54 -16.35 -14.99
CA LYS A 175 -26.81 -17.08 -14.94
C LYS A 175 -27.11 -17.82 -16.26
N GLY A 176 -26.94 -17.17 -17.41
CA GLY A 176 -27.18 -17.80 -18.69
C GLY A 176 -26.24 -18.99 -19.00
N LEU A 177 -25.02 -18.98 -18.48
CA LEU A 177 -24.10 -20.12 -18.56
C LEU A 177 -24.53 -21.25 -17.64
N LEU A 178 -24.89 -20.92 -16.41
CA LEU A 178 -25.35 -21.91 -15.42
C LEU A 178 -26.63 -22.60 -15.86
N ASP A 179 -27.57 -21.86 -16.45
CA ASP A 179 -28.81 -22.43 -17.01
C ASP A 179 -28.53 -23.42 -18.14
N LYS A 180 -27.53 -23.16 -18.97
CA LYS A 180 -27.10 -24.10 -20.05
C LYS A 180 -26.42 -25.37 -19.53
N LEU A 181 -25.81 -25.28 -18.36
CA LEU A 181 -25.15 -26.41 -17.69
C LEU A 181 -26.10 -27.13 -16.70
N ASP A 182 -27.39 -26.74 -16.66
CA ASP A 182 -28.39 -27.23 -15.70
C ASP A 182 -27.97 -27.09 -14.24
N VAL A 183 -27.19 -26.03 -13.92
CA VAL A 183 -26.76 -25.71 -12.58
C VAL A 183 -27.68 -24.63 -11.99
N LYS A 184 -28.37 -24.94 -10.92
CA LYS A 184 -29.23 -24.00 -10.19
C LYS A 184 -28.41 -23.32 -9.09
N ALA A 185 -28.18 -22.01 -9.20
CA ALA A 185 -27.60 -21.22 -8.13
C ALA A 185 -28.70 -20.68 -7.21
N GLU A 186 -28.62 -20.97 -5.93
CA GLU A 186 -29.49 -20.39 -4.90
C GLU A 186 -28.79 -19.21 -4.24
N VAL A 187 -29.36 -18.01 -4.40
CA VAL A 187 -28.79 -16.78 -3.84
C VAL A 187 -29.62 -16.36 -2.61
N PHE A 188 -29.01 -16.47 -1.44
CA PHE A 188 -29.59 -16.00 -0.18
C PHE A 188 -29.36 -14.50 -0.02
N ARG A 189 -30.43 -13.72 0.00
CA ARG A 189 -30.36 -12.27 0.11
C ARG A 189 -31.39 -11.73 1.09
N PRO A 190 -31.05 -10.68 1.86
CA PRO A 190 -32.01 -10.05 2.75
C PRO A 190 -33.07 -9.30 1.94
N THR A 191 -34.33 -9.49 2.29
CA THR A 191 -35.49 -8.84 1.63
C THR A 191 -35.49 -7.32 1.82
N ALA A 192 -34.90 -6.81 2.91
CA ALA A 192 -34.87 -5.39 3.23
C ALA A 192 -33.87 -4.56 2.40
N CYS A 193 -32.87 -5.20 1.77
CA CYS A 193 -31.79 -4.51 1.05
C CYS A 193 -31.80 -4.88 -0.44
N LYS A 194 -32.76 -4.37 -1.17
CA LYS A 194 -33.00 -4.67 -2.59
C LYS A 194 -31.80 -4.45 -3.50
N TYR A 195 -30.98 -3.44 -3.21
CA TYR A 195 -29.84 -3.06 -4.06
C TYR A 195 -28.54 -3.78 -3.71
N LYS A 196 -28.46 -4.42 -2.55
CA LYS A 196 -27.23 -5.09 -2.11
C LYS A 196 -26.82 -6.26 -3.01
N SER A 197 -27.76 -6.88 -3.71
CA SER A 197 -27.54 -7.99 -4.64
C SER A 197 -27.59 -7.59 -6.12
N ALA A 198 -27.59 -6.30 -6.45
CA ALA A 198 -27.64 -5.84 -7.84
C ALA A 198 -26.39 -6.24 -8.65
N VAL A 199 -25.26 -6.46 -7.99
CA VAL A 199 -23.98 -6.89 -8.58
C VAL A 199 -23.77 -8.41 -8.47
N GLU A 200 -24.75 -9.16 -8.00
CA GLU A 200 -24.63 -10.62 -7.82
C GLU A 200 -24.58 -11.32 -9.19
N PRO A 201 -23.48 -12.04 -9.51
CA PRO A 201 -23.27 -12.59 -10.84
C PRO A 201 -24.20 -13.75 -11.24
N TYR A 202 -24.96 -14.32 -10.27
CA TYR A 202 -25.81 -15.48 -10.48
C TYR A 202 -27.28 -15.12 -10.69
N ILE A 203 -27.63 -13.83 -10.69
CA ILE A 203 -28.99 -13.35 -10.97
C ILE A 203 -29.11 -12.85 -12.42
N PRO A 204 -30.32 -12.73 -12.98
CA PRO A 204 -30.53 -12.16 -14.30
C PRO A 204 -30.09 -10.68 -14.40
N VAL A 205 -29.60 -10.30 -15.57
CA VAL A 205 -29.14 -8.92 -15.88
C VAL A 205 -30.26 -7.86 -15.74
N SER A 206 -31.53 -8.27 -15.72
CA SER A 206 -32.68 -7.38 -15.68
C SER A 206 -32.75 -6.44 -14.46
N TYR A 207 -31.93 -6.68 -13.43
CA TYR A 207 -31.85 -5.80 -12.26
C TYR A 207 -30.79 -4.68 -12.38
N THR A 208 -30.02 -4.64 -13.47
CA THR A 208 -28.96 -3.63 -13.68
C THR A 208 -29.47 -2.30 -14.22
N HIS A 209 -30.71 -2.24 -14.71
CA HIS A 209 -31.35 -0.99 -15.13
C HIS A 209 -32.05 -0.31 -13.95
N LEU A 210 -31.28 0.00 -12.92
CA LEU A 210 -31.72 0.86 -11.84
C LEU A 210 -31.41 2.31 -12.21
N ARG A 211 -32.41 2.99 -12.77
CA ARG A 211 -32.46 4.44 -12.86
C ARG A 211 -32.85 5.04 -11.52
#